data_facc9914d92141f08c92419f88e68985
#
_entry.id   facc9914d92141f08c92419f88e68985
#
_cell.length_a   1.000
_cell.length_b   1.000
_cell.length_c   1.000
_cell.angle_alpha   90.00
_cell.angle_beta   90.00
_cell.angle_gamma   90.00
#
_symmetry.space_group_name_H-M   'P 1'
#
loop_
_entity.id
_entity.type
_entity.pdbx_description
1 polymer ?
#
loop_
_entity_poly.entity_id
_entity_poly.type
_entity_poly.pdbx_seq_one_letter_code
_entity_poly.pdbx_strand_id
1 'polypeptide(L)' 'MPFVNIKITRDGVTPEKKAEVIRGVTNVLVDVLGKNPATTMVLIEEVETDNWGIGGETVTARRKSGR' A
#
# COMPACT_ATOMS: atom_id res chain seq x y z
N MET A 1 2.39 -19.21 4.99
CA MET A 1 3.00 -18.19 4.13
C MET A 1 2.03 -17.02 3.93
N PRO A 2 2.19 -15.95 4.66
CA PRO A 2 1.31 -14.79 4.46
C PRO A 2 1.72 -13.98 3.21
N PHE A 3 0.70 -13.42 2.57
CA PHE A 3 0.87 -12.52 1.45
C PHE A 3 0.04 -11.27 1.73
N VAL A 4 0.69 -10.11 1.70
CA VAL A 4 0.02 -8.83 1.91
C VAL A 4 0.12 -8.01 0.64
N ASN A 5 -1.00 -7.51 0.16
CA ASN A 5 -1.05 -6.61 -0.99
C ASN A 5 -1.49 -5.23 -0.52
N ILE A 6 -0.68 -4.23 -0.84
CA ILE A 6 -0.95 -2.85 -0.48
C ILE A 6 -1.11 -2.06 -1.77
N LYS A 7 -2.26 -1.41 -1.92
CA LYS A 7 -2.51 -0.53 -3.06
C LYS A 7 -2.49 0.91 -2.58
N ILE A 8 -1.70 1.73 -3.23
CA ILE A 8 -1.54 3.15 -2.86
C ILE A 8 -1.54 4.00 -4.12
N THR A 9 -1.81 5.28 -3.94
CA THR A 9 -1.52 6.27 -4.97
C THR A 9 -0.04 6.62 -4.90
N ARG A 10 0.46 7.33 -5.91
CA ARG A 10 1.91 7.58 -6.03
C ARG A 10 2.42 8.74 -5.17
N ASP A 11 1.55 9.35 -4.39
CA ASP A 11 1.89 10.57 -3.64
C ASP A 11 2.92 10.29 -2.55
N GLY A 12 4.03 11.02 -2.59
CA GLY A 12 5.02 10.99 -1.51
C GLY A 12 5.72 9.66 -1.30
N VAL A 13 5.74 8.81 -2.31
CA VAL A 13 6.28 7.45 -2.17
C VAL A 13 7.64 7.37 -2.85
N THR A 14 8.64 6.93 -2.10
CA THR A 14 10.00 6.71 -2.61
C THR A 14 10.37 5.25 -2.38
N PRO A 15 11.39 4.74 -3.09
CA PRO A 15 11.87 3.37 -2.84
C PRO A 15 12.24 3.12 -1.38
N GLU A 16 12.83 4.13 -0.71
CA GLU A 16 13.23 4.03 0.70
C GLU A 16 12.02 3.89 1.60
N LYS A 17 10.96 4.68 1.35
CA LYS A 17 9.72 4.61 2.12
C LYS A 17 8.98 3.31 1.88
N LYS A 18 8.99 2.81 0.64
CA LYS A 18 8.42 1.50 0.34
C LYS A 18 9.11 0.40 1.12
N ALA A 19 10.45 0.46 1.21
CA ALA A 19 11.21 -0.52 1.98
C ALA A 19 10.83 -0.47 3.47
N GLU A 20 10.60 0.72 4.02
CA GLU A 20 10.15 0.86 5.39
C GLU A 20 8.77 0.26 5.62
N VAL A 21 7.85 0.48 4.69
CA VAL A 21 6.49 -0.07 4.77
C VAL A 21 6.56 -1.61 4.73
N ILE A 22 7.34 -2.15 3.81
CA ILE A 22 7.49 -3.61 3.68
C ILE A 22 8.03 -4.20 4.98
N ARG A 23 9.06 -3.56 5.56
CA ARG A 23 9.64 -4.01 6.82
C ARG A 23 8.63 -3.93 7.96
N GLY A 24 7.92 -2.80 8.06
CA GLY A 24 6.94 -2.59 9.12
C GLY A 24 5.78 -3.57 9.06
N VAL A 25 5.25 -3.81 7.85
CA VAL A 25 4.15 -4.76 7.66
C VAL A 25 4.61 -6.18 8.01
N THR A 26 5.81 -6.56 7.57
CA THR A 26 6.38 -7.86 7.90
C THR A 26 6.49 -8.01 9.43
N ASN A 27 6.99 -6.97 10.11
CA ASN A 27 7.13 -7.00 11.57
C ASN A 27 5.79 -7.16 12.29
N VAL A 28 4.73 -6.54 11.78
CA VAL A 28 3.40 -6.70 12.36
C VAL A 28 2.96 -8.16 12.30
N LEU A 29 3.16 -8.82 11.16
CA LEU A 29 2.76 -10.22 11.01
C LEU A 29 3.60 -11.14 11.91
N VAL A 30 4.87 -10.81 12.08
CA VAL A 30 5.74 -11.57 12.99
C VAL A 30 5.27 -11.39 14.44
N ASP A 31 5.08 -10.14 14.86
CA ASP A 31 4.80 -9.82 16.26
C ASP A 31 3.40 -10.26 16.69
N VAL A 32 2.42 -10.10 15.83
CA VAL A 32 1.02 -10.38 16.18
C VAL A 32 0.65 -11.82 15.89
N LEU A 33 1.06 -12.35 14.75
CA LEU A 33 0.63 -13.67 14.28
C LEU A 33 1.72 -14.75 14.39
N GLY A 34 2.93 -14.38 14.79
CA GLY A 34 4.02 -15.34 14.89
C GLY A 34 4.48 -15.90 13.56
N LYS A 35 4.30 -15.16 12.47
CA LYS A 35 4.67 -15.64 11.15
C LYS A 35 6.18 -15.56 10.95
N ASN A 36 6.67 -16.45 10.08
CA ASN A 36 8.09 -16.47 9.73
C ASN A 36 8.40 -15.31 8.76
N PRO A 37 9.29 -14.38 9.13
CA PRO A 37 9.59 -13.26 8.25
C PRO A 37 10.23 -13.70 6.92
N ALA A 38 10.95 -14.82 6.91
CA ALA A 38 11.61 -15.32 5.71
C ALA A 38 10.63 -15.76 4.62
N THR A 39 9.37 -16.06 4.98
CA THR A 39 8.35 -16.50 4.05
C THR A 39 7.16 -15.56 3.98
N THR A 40 7.25 -14.39 4.60
CA THR A 40 6.21 -13.37 4.53
C THR A 40 6.47 -12.49 3.31
N MET A 41 5.45 -12.38 2.46
CA MET A 41 5.53 -11.58 1.24
C MET A 41 4.67 -10.33 1.37
N VAL A 42 5.22 -9.18 0.96
CA VAL A 42 4.50 -7.91 0.95
C VAL A 42 4.69 -7.30 -0.42
N LEU A 43 3.58 -6.99 -1.08
CA LEU A 43 3.59 -6.37 -2.40
C LEU A 43 2.95 -4.99 -2.32
N ILE A 44 3.60 -3.98 -2.90
CA ILE A 44 3.05 -2.64 -3.00
C ILE A 44 2.76 -2.36 -4.47
N GLU A 45 1.52 -1.99 -4.76
CA GLU A 45 1.09 -1.58 -6.09
C GLU A 45 0.73 -0.10 -6.09
N GLU A 46 1.32 0.66 -6.99
CA GLU A 46 0.97 2.05 -7.21
C GLU A 46 -0.14 2.11 -8.25
N VAL A 47 -1.24 2.77 -7.90
CA VAL A 47 -2.42 2.86 -8.76
C VAL A 47 -2.62 4.32 -9.16
N GLU A 48 -2.83 4.55 -10.46
CA GLU A 48 -3.13 5.89 -10.98
C GLU A 48 -4.43 6.39 -10.37
N THR A 49 -4.49 7.69 -10.09
CA THR A 49 -5.71 8.29 -9.53
C THR A 49 -6.89 8.22 -10.49
N ASP A 50 -6.64 8.09 -11.79
CA ASP A 50 -7.69 7.87 -12.78
C ASP A 50 -8.33 6.48 -12.63
N ASN A 51 -7.64 5.55 -12.01
CA ASN A 51 -8.10 4.18 -11.81
C ASN A 51 -8.65 3.92 -10.42
N TRP A 52 -8.72 4.94 -9.59
CA TRP A 52 -9.17 4.82 -8.20
C TRP A 52 -10.45 5.59 -8.01
N GLY A 53 -11.53 4.90 -7.66
CA GLY A 53 -12.84 5.50 -7.48
C GLY A 53 -13.25 5.57 -6.03
N ILE A 54 -13.87 6.69 -5.67
CA ILE A 54 -14.50 6.90 -4.36
C ILE A 54 -15.85 7.57 -4.61
N GLY A 55 -16.93 6.93 -4.12
CA GLY A 55 -18.27 7.50 -4.25
C GLY A 55 -18.71 7.72 -5.69
N GLY A 56 -18.22 6.91 -6.60
CA GLY A 56 -18.56 7.01 -8.02
C GLY A 56 -17.72 7.99 -8.81
N GLU A 57 -16.74 8.65 -8.17
CA GLU A 57 -15.83 9.58 -8.84
C GLU A 57 -14.40 9.07 -8.78
N THR A 58 -13.60 9.40 -9.79
CA THR A 58 -12.17 9.11 -9.72
C THR A 58 -11.50 10.02 -8.69
N VAL A 59 -10.40 9.56 -8.11
CA VAL A 59 -9.62 10.41 -7.21
C VAL A 59 -9.10 11.64 -7.95
N THR A 60 -8.76 11.50 -9.24
CA THR A 60 -8.36 12.63 -10.06
C THR A 60 -9.43 13.72 -10.07
N ALA A 61 -10.69 13.33 -10.32
CA ALA A 61 -11.81 14.28 -10.35
C ALA A 61 -12.02 14.93 -8.98
N ARG A 62 -11.98 14.13 -7.92
CA ARG A 62 -12.17 14.63 -6.55
C ARG A 62 -11.10 15.66 -6.18
N ARG A 63 -9.84 15.43 -6.55
CA ARG A 63 -8.75 16.37 -6.28
C ARG A 63 -8.92 17.68 -7.03
N LYS A 64 -9.39 17.61 -8.29
CA LYS A 64 -9.66 18.81 -9.09
C LYS A 64 -10.77 19.66 -8.50
N SER A 65 -11.78 19.04 -7.90
CA SER A 65 -12.90 19.77 -7.27
C SER A 65 -12.61 20.16 -5.81
N GLY A 66 -11.41 19.89 -5.31
CA GLY A 66 -11.01 20.27 -3.96
C GLY A 66 -11.56 19.38 -2.86
N ARG A 67 -11.98 18.19 -3.21
CA ARG A 67 -12.54 17.25 -2.23
C ARG A 67 -11.55 16.21 -1.76
#